data_f4f7029c783409a5ef9c9128ee80f14e
#
_entry.id   f4f7029c783409a5ef9c9128ee80f14e
#
_cell.length_a   1.000
_cell.length_b   1.000
_cell.length_c   1.000
_cell.angle_alpha   90.00
_cell.angle_beta   90.00
_cell.angle_gamma   90.00
#
_symmetry.space_group_name_H-M   'P 1'
#
loop_
_entity.id
_entity.type
_entity.pdbx_description
1 polymer ?
#
loop_
_entity_poly.entity_id
_entity_poly.type
_entity_poly.pdbx_seq_one_letter_code
_entity_poly.pdbx_strand_id
1 'polypeptide(L)'
;IESKLLSEFWGKPMYLGAHVLLPEGFDEHPEAKYPLMIYHGHFPSDFGGFQTTPPDPGMDTTDYSSRFGIYGYNKIQQQEAYNFYKQWTAPSFPRFLVVEIQHANPYYDDSYAVNSANLGPYGDAIMYELIPEIEKQFRGIGQGWSRFTYGGSTGGWEALAVQMFYPDEFNGCF
;
A
#
# COMPACT_ATOMS: atom_id res chain seq x y z
N ILE A 1 1.74 -13.67 4.48
CA ILE A 1 1.02 -14.95 4.37
C ILE A 1 1.66 -15.86 3.33
N GLU A 2 1.52 -17.17 3.48
CA GLU A 2 1.80 -18.10 2.39
C GLU A 2 0.61 -18.11 1.41
N SER A 3 0.90 -17.91 0.12
CA SER A 3 -0.11 -17.96 -0.93
C SER A 3 -0.23 -19.37 -1.47
N LYS A 4 -1.43 -19.94 -1.45
CA LYS A 4 -1.70 -21.27 -2.03
C LYS A 4 -1.64 -21.23 -3.55
N LEU A 5 -2.27 -20.21 -4.15
CA LEU A 5 -2.30 -20.03 -5.61
C LEU A 5 -0.90 -19.92 -6.21
N LEU A 6 -0.04 -19.11 -5.60
CA LEU A 6 1.33 -18.94 -6.08
C LEU A 6 2.20 -20.16 -5.77
N SER A 7 2.02 -20.77 -4.60
CA SER A 7 2.77 -21.98 -4.23
C SER A 7 2.45 -23.15 -5.15
N GLU A 8 1.21 -23.32 -5.56
CA GLU A 8 0.79 -24.31 -6.54
C GLU A 8 1.41 -24.05 -7.92
N PHE A 9 1.37 -22.80 -8.39
CA PHE A 9 1.97 -22.42 -9.68
C PHE A 9 3.49 -22.66 -9.71
N TRP A 10 4.21 -22.27 -8.66
CA TRP A 10 5.67 -22.36 -8.58
C TRP A 10 6.20 -23.71 -8.07
N GLY A 11 5.33 -24.59 -7.55
CA GLY A 11 5.72 -25.87 -6.98
C GLY A 11 6.55 -25.78 -5.70
N LYS A 12 6.50 -24.65 -5.00
CA LYS A 12 7.21 -24.37 -3.74
C LYS A 12 6.50 -23.28 -2.93
N PRO A 13 6.74 -23.16 -1.61
CA PRO A 13 6.15 -22.10 -0.81
C PRO A 13 6.45 -20.71 -1.38
N MET A 14 5.40 -19.94 -1.62
CA MET A 14 5.45 -18.54 -2.07
C MET A 14 4.66 -17.67 -1.10
N TYR A 15 5.16 -16.47 -0.83
CA TYR A 15 4.62 -15.59 0.19
C TYR A 15 4.19 -14.25 -0.40
N LEU A 16 3.12 -13.71 0.17
CA LEU A 16 2.65 -12.35 -0.05
C LEU A 16 2.79 -11.56 1.25
N GLY A 17 3.13 -10.29 1.13
CA GLY A 17 3.28 -9.37 2.25
C GLY A 17 2.66 -8.01 1.97
N ALA A 18 2.32 -7.32 3.05
CA ALA A 18 1.89 -5.94 3.01
C ALA A 18 2.24 -5.24 4.34
N HIS A 19 2.47 -3.94 4.27
CA HIS A 19 2.43 -3.08 5.44
C HIS A 19 1.02 -2.53 5.62
N VAL A 20 0.56 -2.43 6.87
CA VAL A 20 -0.77 -1.90 7.19
C VAL A 20 -0.62 -0.73 8.14
N LEU A 21 -1.02 0.47 7.70
CA LEU A 21 -1.09 1.64 8.56
C LEU A 21 -2.47 1.71 9.22
N LEU A 22 -2.47 1.67 10.54
CA LEU A 22 -3.69 1.67 11.34
C LEU A 22 -4.16 3.11 11.63
N PRO A 23 -5.47 3.38 11.62
CA PRO A 23 -5.99 4.69 11.97
C PRO A 23 -5.82 4.98 13.47
N GLU A 24 -5.75 6.27 13.79
CA GLU A 24 -5.78 6.73 15.19
C GLU A 24 -7.02 6.20 15.90
N GLY A 25 -6.86 5.73 17.14
CA GLY A 25 -7.94 5.14 17.93
C GLY A 25 -8.32 3.72 17.55
N PHE A 26 -7.47 3.02 16.79
CA PHE A 26 -7.75 1.65 16.35
C PHE A 26 -7.99 0.71 17.53
N ASP A 27 -7.15 0.75 18.56
CA ASP A 27 -7.27 -0.15 19.72
C ASP A 27 -8.40 0.26 20.67
N GLU A 28 -8.73 1.55 20.73
CA GLU A 28 -9.81 2.09 21.57
C GLU A 28 -11.21 1.75 21.03
N HIS A 29 -11.30 1.37 19.75
CA HIS A 29 -12.57 1.06 19.06
C HIS A 29 -12.60 -0.36 18.49
N PRO A 30 -12.60 -1.42 19.32
CA PRO A 30 -12.46 -2.80 18.87
C PRO A 30 -13.60 -3.29 17.95
N GLU A 31 -14.78 -2.66 18.04
CA GLU A 31 -15.94 -3.00 17.20
C GLU A 31 -15.98 -2.25 15.85
N ALA A 32 -15.10 -1.26 15.67
CA ALA A 32 -15.08 -0.49 14.43
C ALA A 32 -14.54 -1.32 13.26
N LYS A 33 -15.14 -1.13 12.09
CA LYS A 33 -14.65 -1.66 10.82
C LYS A 33 -14.25 -0.54 9.89
N TYR A 34 -13.25 -0.78 9.07
CA TYR A 34 -12.56 0.25 8.30
C TYR A 34 -12.60 -0.05 6.80
N PRO A 35 -12.81 0.98 5.94
CA PRO A 35 -12.52 0.85 4.52
C PRO A 35 -11.01 0.74 4.29
N LEU A 36 -10.61 0.22 3.13
CA LEU A 36 -9.22 0.06 2.72
C LEU A 36 -8.85 1.05 1.62
N MET A 37 -7.70 1.71 1.80
CA MET A 37 -6.95 2.40 0.75
C MET A 37 -5.73 1.53 0.43
N ILE A 38 -5.71 0.92 -0.74
CA ILE A 38 -4.68 -0.04 -1.15
C ILE A 38 -3.68 0.67 -2.06
N TYR A 39 -2.46 0.80 -1.56
CA TYR A 39 -1.35 1.40 -2.29
C TYR A 39 -0.57 0.35 -3.05
N HIS A 40 -0.38 0.61 -4.33
CA HIS A 40 0.52 -0.13 -5.20
C HIS A 40 1.80 0.67 -5.42
N GLY A 41 2.93 0.09 -5.06
CA GLY A 41 4.25 0.69 -5.24
C GLY A 41 5.17 -0.25 -5.99
N HIS A 42 5.97 0.29 -6.93
CA HIS A 42 6.87 -0.51 -7.74
C HIS A 42 8.02 -1.11 -6.93
N PHE A 43 8.59 -0.33 -6.02
CA PHE A 43 9.71 -0.79 -5.19
C PHE A 43 9.25 -1.14 -3.78
N PRO A 44 9.94 -2.09 -3.11
CA PRO A 44 9.70 -2.34 -1.69
C PRO A 44 9.81 -1.04 -0.89
N SER A 45 8.81 -0.74 -0.09
CA SER A 45 8.80 0.42 0.79
C SER A 45 8.17 0.06 2.15
N ASP A 46 8.27 0.98 3.09
CA ASP A 46 7.80 0.85 4.46
C ASP A 46 7.02 2.10 4.90
N PHE A 47 6.09 2.55 4.08
CA PHE A 47 5.41 3.83 4.29
C PHE A 47 6.37 5.02 4.31
N GLY A 48 7.30 5.09 3.38
CA GLY A 48 8.28 6.19 3.28
C GLY A 48 7.69 7.61 3.24
N GLY A 49 6.40 7.74 2.95
CA GLY A 49 5.61 8.97 3.05
C GLY A 49 4.97 9.20 4.43
N PHE A 50 5.35 8.47 5.48
CA PHE A 50 4.80 8.59 6.83
C PHE A 50 5.92 8.64 7.87
N GLN A 51 6.04 9.72 8.62
CA GLN A 51 7.08 9.91 9.62
C GLN A 51 6.52 10.58 10.88
N THR A 52 6.73 9.98 12.04
CA THR A 52 6.15 10.44 13.32
C THR A 52 6.92 11.60 13.97
N THR A 53 8.11 11.93 13.47
CA THR A 53 8.94 13.02 13.96
C THR A 53 9.20 14.05 12.85
N PRO A 54 9.35 15.34 13.20
CA PRO A 54 9.75 16.34 12.20
C PRO A 54 11.18 16.06 11.68
N PRO A 55 11.53 16.54 10.47
CA PRO A 55 12.90 16.45 9.99
C PRO A 55 13.87 17.17 10.93
N ASP A 56 15.11 16.68 10.99
CA ASP A 56 16.16 17.34 11.76
C ASP A 56 16.33 18.80 11.28
N PRO A 57 16.23 19.80 12.18
CA PRO A 57 16.50 21.21 11.81
C PRO A 57 17.86 21.44 11.18
N GLY A 58 18.88 20.66 11.60
CA GLY A 58 20.25 20.72 11.09
C GLY A 58 20.50 19.90 9.82
N MET A 59 19.46 19.29 9.25
CA MET A 59 19.60 18.48 8.03
C MET A 59 20.18 19.29 6.88
N ASP A 60 21.15 18.72 6.17
CA ASP A 60 21.71 19.29 4.96
C ASP A 60 20.61 19.49 3.88
N THR A 61 20.63 20.66 3.29
CA THR A 61 19.71 21.05 2.21
C THR A 61 20.41 21.37 0.91
N THR A 62 21.68 20.95 0.77
CA THR A 62 22.46 21.13 -0.47
C THR A 62 22.12 20.11 -1.54
N ASP A 63 21.40 19.04 -1.19
CA ASP A 63 20.91 18.03 -2.13
C ASP A 63 19.97 18.66 -3.18
N TYR A 64 20.28 18.46 -4.44
CA TYR A 64 19.50 18.97 -5.57
C TYR A 64 18.77 17.85 -6.31
N SER A 65 17.45 17.96 -6.40
CA SER A 65 16.65 17.09 -7.23
C SER A 65 16.53 17.68 -8.64
N SER A 66 17.20 17.07 -9.61
CA SER A 66 17.10 17.46 -11.02
C SER A 66 15.70 17.22 -11.61
N ARG A 67 14.99 16.23 -11.08
CA ARG A 67 13.61 15.90 -11.49
C ARG A 67 12.62 17.01 -11.15
N PHE A 68 12.80 17.66 -10.01
CA PHE A 68 11.86 18.67 -9.50
C PHE A 68 12.44 20.09 -9.54
N GLY A 69 13.73 20.25 -9.85
CA GLY A 69 14.40 21.53 -9.92
C GLY A 69 14.56 22.25 -8.58
N ILE A 70 14.64 21.51 -7.47
CA ILE A 70 14.67 22.07 -6.11
C ILE A 70 15.83 21.55 -5.28
N TYR A 71 16.31 22.40 -4.34
CA TYR A 71 17.26 22.02 -3.30
C TYR A 71 16.54 21.57 -2.03
N GLY A 72 17.22 20.76 -1.19
CA GLY A 72 16.68 20.26 0.07
C GLY A 72 15.52 19.27 -0.10
N TYR A 73 15.53 18.53 -1.18
CA TYR A 73 14.45 17.60 -1.52
C TYR A 73 14.19 16.58 -0.41
N ASN A 74 15.24 16.01 0.18
CA ASN A 74 15.10 15.03 1.26
C ASN A 74 14.44 15.63 2.50
N LYS A 75 14.78 16.86 2.86
CA LYS A 75 14.14 17.56 3.99
C LYS A 75 12.67 17.87 3.71
N ILE A 76 12.35 18.26 2.47
CA ILE A 76 10.97 18.50 2.03
C ILE A 76 10.17 17.21 2.13
N GLN A 77 10.68 16.08 1.64
CA GLN A 77 10.00 14.79 1.74
C GLN A 77 9.73 14.38 3.19
N GLN A 78 10.72 14.52 4.07
CA GLN A 78 10.52 14.22 5.49
C GLN A 78 9.50 15.17 6.15
N GLN A 79 9.49 16.45 5.75
CA GLN A 79 8.48 17.40 6.26
C GLN A 79 7.07 17.02 5.80
N GLU A 80 6.91 16.60 4.54
CA GLU A 80 5.62 16.14 4.03
C GLU A 80 5.16 14.84 4.71
N ALA A 81 6.07 13.89 4.93
CA ALA A 81 5.79 12.66 5.67
C ALA A 81 5.33 12.95 7.12
N TYR A 82 5.96 13.94 7.77
CA TYR A 82 5.53 14.39 9.10
C TYR A 82 4.20 15.15 9.07
N ASN A 83 3.96 15.96 8.05
CA ASN A 83 2.67 16.63 7.85
C ASN A 83 1.54 15.63 7.66
N PHE A 84 1.79 14.56 6.92
CA PHE A 84 0.82 13.47 6.76
C PHE A 84 0.53 12.78 8.10
N TYR A 85 1.53 12.47 8.91
CA TYR A 85 1.34 11.94 10.26
C TYR A 85 0.44 12.85 11.11
N LYS A 86 0.69 14.17 11.13
CA LYS A 86 -0.15 15.12 11.89
C LYS A 86 -1.60 15.15 11.42
N GLN A 87 -1.82 15.01 10.11
CA GLN A 87 -3.17 14.91 9.54
C GLN A 87 -3.81 13.57 9.91
N TRP A 88 -3.07 12.48 9.77
CA TRP A 88 -3.53 11.12 10.08
C TRP A 88 -4.03 10.97 11.51
N THR A 89 -3.33 11.58 12.45
CA THR A 89 -3.69 11.55 13.89
C THR A 89 -4.72 12.62 14.29
N ALA A 90 -5.08 13.53 13.40
CA ALA A 90 -6.04 14.59 13.70
C ALA A 90 -7.45 14.02 13.98
N PRO A 91 -8.21 14.55 14.95
CA PRO A 91 -9.55 14.07 15.28
C PRO A 91 -10.55 14.12 14.12
N SER A 92 -10.38 15.07 13.21
CA SER A 92 -11.27 15.27 12.04
C SER A 92 -10.87 14.44 10.82
N PHE A 93 -9.73 13.73 10.85
CA PHE A 93 -9.29 12.92 9.71
C PHE A 93 -10.14 11.64 9.61
N PRO A 94 -10.58 11.24 8.40
CA PRO A 94 -11.34 10.01 8.24
C PRO A 94 -10.54 8.78 8.68
N ARG A 95 -11.22 7.78 9.20
CA ARG A 95 -10.59 6.55 9.69
C ARG A 95 -10.72 5.44 8.65
N PHE A 96 -9.58 4.98 8.12
CA PHE A 96 -9.46 3.87 7.19
C PHE A 96 -8.10 3.18 7.37
N LEU A 97 -7.94 2.01 6.81
CA LEU A 97 -6.65 1.31 6.74
C LEU A 97 -5.92 1.73 5.46
N VAL A 98 -4.62 1.99 5.54
CA VAL A 98 -3.78 2.04 4.34
C VAL A 98 -3.01 0.73 4.25
N VAL A 99 -3.12 0.06 3.13
CA VAL A 99 -2.45 -1.21 2.85
C VAL A 99 -1.43 -0.99 1.75
N GLU A 100 -0.17 -1.13 2.04
CA GLU A 100 0.92 -1.06 1.06
C GLU A 100 1.36 -2.47 0.70
N ILE A 101 1.01 -2.92 -0.51
CA ILE A 101 1.34 -4.26 -0.97
C ILE A 101 2.81 -4.33 -1.36
N GLN A 102 3.50 -5.40 -0.91
CA GLN A 102 4.86 -5.70 -1.31
C GLN A 102 4.85 -6.58 -2.54
N HIS A 103 5.15 -6.00 -3.71
CA HIS A 103 5.07 -6.67 -5.01
C HIS A 103 6.31 -7.46 -5.38
N ALA A 104 7.45 -7.21 -4.72
CA ALA A 104 8.69 -7.94 -4.96
C ALA A 104 8.52 -9.45 -4.68
N ASN A 105 9.10 -10.26 -5.54
CA ASN A 105 9.06 -11.71 -5.44
C ASN A 105 10.45 -12.30 -5.69
N PRO A 106 10.69 -13.61 -5.47
CA PRO A 106 12.03 -14.21 -5.60
C PRO A 106 12.68 -14.14 -6.98
N TYR A 107 11.91 -13.77 -8.01
CA TYR A 107 12.37 -13.78 -9.40
C TYR A 107 12.40 -12.41 -10.05
N TYR A 108 11.54 -11.50 -9.58
CA TYR A 108 11.33 -10.17 -10.16
C TYR A 108 11.12 -9.14 -9.06
N ASP A 109 11.42 -7.91 -9.35
CA ASP A 109 11.24 -6.76 -8.44
C ASP A 109 9.77 -6.35 -8.29
N ASP A 110 8.90 -6.83 -9.19
CA ASP A 110 7.48 -6.48 -9.19
C ASP A 110 6.60 -7.64 -9.70
N SER A 111 5.41 -7.76 -9.13
CA SER A 111 4.35 -8.69 -9.56
C SER A 111 3.39 -8.06 -10.56
N TYR A 112 3.39 -6.73 -10.68
CA TYR A 112 2.43 -5.91 -11.41
C TYR A 112 0.95 -6.13 -11.00
N ALA A 113 0.71 -6.80 -9.89
CA ALA A 113 -0.63 -7.08 -9.33
C ALA A 113 -1.61 -7.78 -10.30
N VAL A 114 -1.11 -8.46 -11.33
CA VAL A 114 -1.93 -9.12 -12.35
C VAL A 114 -1.57 -10.58 -12.53
N ASN A 115 -2.50 -11.36 -13.06
CA ASN A 115 -2.23 -12.73 -13.48
C ASN A 115 -1.42 -12.75 -14.76
N SER A 116 -0.38 -13.58 -14.81
CA SER A 116 0.41 -13.78 -16.03
C SER A 116 0.92 -15.22 -16.14
N ALA A 117 1.17 -15.66 -17.37
CA ALA A 117 1.76 -16.98 -17.61
C ALA A 117 3.21 -17.06 -17.11
N ASN A 118 3.88 -15.92 -16.92
CA ASN A 118 5.28 -15.83 -16.50
C ASN A 118 5.43 -15.84 -14.98
N LEU A 119 4.58 -15.08 -14.27
CA LEU A 119 4.67 -14.89 -12.82
C LEU A 119 3.65 -15.72 -12.03
N GLY A 120 2.63 -16.22 -12.68
CA GLY A 120 1.52 -16.90 -12.05
C GLY A 120 0.35 -15.97 -11.69
N PRO A 121 -0.58 -16.44 -10.87
CA PRO A 121 -1.83 -15.76 -10.55
C PRO A 121 -1.66 -14.71 -9.44
N TYR A 122 -0.75 -13.72 -9.61
CA TYR A 122 -0.51 -12.72 -8.57
C TYR A 122 -1.72 -11.82 -8.30
N GLY A 123 -2.47 -11.46 -9.35
CA GLY A 123 -3.69 -10.69 -9.17
C GLY A 123 -4.71 -11.42 -8.29
N ASP A 124 -5.01 -12.68 -8.61
CA ASP A 124 -5.93 -13.52 -7.83
C ASP A 124 -5.41 -13.77 -6.41
N ALA A 125 -4.12 -14.01 -6.25
CA ALA A 125 -3.51 -14.24 -4.94
C ALA A 125 -3.60 -12.98 -4.04
N ILE A 126 -3.39 -11.79 -4.58
CA ILE A 126 -3.58 -10.53 -3.86
C ILE A 126 -5.07 -10.36 -3.50
N MET A 127 -5.97 -10.51 -4.48
CA MET A 127 -7.41 -10.26 -4.30
C MET A 127 -8.11 -11.27 -3.40
N TYR A 128 -7.78 -12.55 -3.52
CA TYR A 128 -8.56 -13.61 -2.88
C TYR A 128 -7.85 -14.29 -1.71
N GLU A 129 -6.56 -13.99 -1.49
CA GLU A 129 -5.80 -14.50 -0.34
C GLU A 129 -5.31 -13.37 0.57
N LEU A 130 -4.55 -12.38 0.04
CA LEU A 130 -3.91 -11.35 0.86
C LEU A 130 -4.93 -10.35 1.43
N ILE A 131 -5.74 -9.73 0.57
CA ILE A 131 -6.70 -8.69 1.00
C ILE A 131 -7.71 -9.23 2.01
N PRO A 132 -8.35 -10.40 1.80
CA PRO A 132 -9.26 -10.97 2.80
C PRO A 132 -8.60 -11.28 4.14
N GLU A 133 -7.34 -11.73 4.14
CA GLU A 133 -6.62 -11.97 5.39
C GLU A 133 -6.30 -10.67 6.14
N ILE A 134 -5.91 -9.61 5.42
CA ILE A 134 -5.72 -8.27 6.00
C ILE A 134 -7.04 -7.76 6.61
N GLU A 135 -8.14 -7.86 5.88
CA GLU A 135 -9.45 -7.42 6.37
C GLU A 135 -9.89 -8.17 7.62
N LYS A 136 -9.62 -9.47 7.67
CA LYS A 136 -9.91 -10.30 8.83
C LYS A 136 -9.04 -9.91 10.03
N GLN A 137 -7.74 -9.69 9.84
CA GLN A 137 -6.81 -9.35 10.92
C GLN A 137 -7.01 -7.92 11.43
N PHE A 138 -7.28 -6.97 10.55
CA PHE A 138 -7.33 -5.54 10.86
C PHE A 138 -8.74 -4.94 10.77
N ARG A 139 -9.77 -5.76 10.84
CA ARG A 139 -11.17 -5.31 10.88
C ARG A 139 -11.58 -4.48 9.66
N GLY A 140 -11.17 -4.91 8.47
CA GLY A 140 -11.69 -4.36 7.23
C GLY A 140 -13.19 -4.64 7.07
N ILE A 141 -13.89 -3.81 6.30
CA ILE A 141 -15.32 -3.98 6.03
C ILE A 141 -15.59 -5.23 5.19
N GLY A 142 -14.65 -5.63 4.31
CA GLY A 142 -14.74 -6.86 3.54
C GLY A 142 -15.71 -6.78 2.34
N GLN A 143 -15.93 -5.60 1.80
CA GLN A 143 -16.85 -5.36 0.68
C GLN A 143 -16.19 -4.49 -0.39
N GLY A 144 -16.39 -4.81 -1.67
CA GLY A 144 -15.79 -4.08 -2.78
C GLY A 144 -16.06 -2.56 -2.74
N TRP A 145 -17.25 -2.13 -2.33
CA TRP A 145 -17.59 -0.71 -2.19
C TRP A 145 -16.74 0.05 -1.16
N SER A 146 -16.06 -0.65 -0.25
CA SER A 146 -15.21 -0.08 0.81
C SER A 146 -13.73 -0.17 0.50
N ARG A 147 -13.34 -0.65 -0.68
CA ARG A 147 -11.95 -0.78 -1.12
C ARG A 147 -11.66 0.22 -2.22
N PHE A 148 -10.57 0.94 -2.04
CA PHE A 148 -10.05 1.92 -3.00
C PHE A 148 -8.60 1.58 -3.30
N THR A 149 -8.17 1.82 -4.54
CA THR A 149 -6.79 1.56 -4.96
C THR A 149 -6.14 2.85 -5.43
N TYR A 150 -4.84 2.98 -5.20
CA TYR A 150 -4.07 4.13 -5.67
C TYR A 150 -2.59 3.78 -5.85
N GLY A 151 -1.90 4.59 -6.64
CA GLY A 151 -0.48 4.43 -6.88
C GLY A 151 0.09 5.50 -7.79
N GLY A 152 1.41 5.58 -7.87
CA GLY A 152 2.12 6.50 -8.75
C GLY A 152 3.00 5.75 -9.76
N SER A 153 3.18 6.28 -10.97
CA SER A 153 4.03 5.67 -12.01
C SER A 153 3.57 4.23 -12.33
N THR A 154 4.45 3.23 -12.18
CA THR A 154 4.09 1.80 -12.30
C THR A 154 2.95 1.41 -11.36
N GLY A 155 2.98 1.87 -10.11
CA GLY A 155 1.89 1.61 -9.15
C GLY A 155 0.55 2.21 -9.56
N GLY A 156 0.55 3.34 -10.29
CA GLY A 156 -0.67 3.90 -10.89
C GLY A 156 -1.23 3.00 -11.99
N TRP A 157 -0.36 2.37 -12.79
CA TRP A 157 -0.77 1.34 -13.74
C TRP A 157 -1.38 0.12 -13.03
N GLU A 158 -0.73 -0.36 -11.98
CA GLU A 158 -1.21 -1.49 -11.17
C GLU A 158 -2.57 -1.20 -10.53
N ALA A 159 -2.71 -0.03 -9.91
CA ALA A 159 -3.97 0.42 -9.31
C ALA A 159 -5.12 0.44 -10.33
N LEU A 160 -4.85 0.96 -11.55
CA LEU A 160 -5.84 0.94 -12.62
C LEU A 160 -6.11 -0.47 -13.13
N ALA A 161 -5.06 -1.30 -13.29
CA ALA A 161 -5.20 -2.67 -13.78
C ALA A 161 -6.08 -3.52 -12.85
N VAL A 162 -5.86 -3.47 -11.53
CA VAL A 162 -6.70 -4.22 -10.59
C VAL A 162 -8.14 -3.73 -10.58
N GLN A 163 -8.39 -2.43 -10.70
CA GLN A 163 -9.75 -1.88 -10.84
C GLN A 163 -10.45 -2.40 -12.11
N MET A 164 -9.71 -2.55 -13.20
CA MET A 164 -10.27 -3.03 -14.46
C MET A 164 -10.48 -4.54 -14.50
N PHE A 165 -9.57 -5.32 -13.91
CA PHE A 165 -9.67 -6.78 -13.91
C PHE A 165 -10.58 -7.33 -12.81
N TYR A 166 -10.76 -6.58 -11.72
CA TYR A 166 -11.60 -6.93 -10.57
C TYR A 166 -12.61 -5.82 -10.24
N PRO A 167 -13.50 -5.46 -11.19
CA PRO A 167 -14.34 -4.26 -11.09
C PRO A 167 -15.32 -4.29 -9.91
N ASP A 168 -15.73 -5.48 -9.47
CA ASP A 168 -16.65 -5.66 -8.34
C ASP A 168 -15.94 -5.61 -6.97
N GLU A 169 -14.59 -5.64 -6.98
CA GLU A 169 -13.77 -5.68 -5.76
C GLU A 169 -13.30 -4.30 -5.30
N PHE A 170 -13.49 -3.27 -6.12
CA PHE A 170 -13.06 -1.90 -5.80
C PHE A 170 -14.13 -0.87 -6.17
N ASN A 171 -14.15 0.23 -5.41
CA ASN A 171 -15.07 1.35 -5.61
C ASN A 171 -14.40 2.60 -6.20
N GLY A 172 -13.11 2.56 -6.46
CA GLY A 172 -12.39 3.68 -7.08
C GLY A 172 -10.90 3.47 -7.17
N CYS A 173 -10.31 4.12 -8.18
CA CYS A 173 -8.88 4.16 -8.43
C CYS A 173 -8.42 5.62 -8.52
N PHE A 174 -7.29 5.97 -7.85
CA PHE A 174 -6.74 7.31 -7.77
C PHE A 174 -5.28 7.37 -8.24
#